data_9a2df60af9407138ba34506de84f61ed
#
_entry.id   9a2df60af9407138ba34506de84f61ed
#
_cell.length_a   1.000
_cell.length_b   1.000
_cell.length_c   1.000
_cell.angle_alpha   90.00
_cell.angle_beta   90.00
_cell.angle_gamma   90.00
#
_symmetry.space_group_name_H-M   'P 1'
#
loop_
_entity.id
_entity.type
_entity.pdbx_description
1 polymer ?
#
loop_
_entity_poly.entity_id
_entity_poly.type
_entity_poly.pdbx_seq_one_letter_code
_entity_poly.pdbx_strand_id
1 'polypeptide(L)'
;MPLDLAPDGFHFPKNQSESEPIEVKWEQVDEIVTWKDDLWAYDDIRLGFHLADTGLWISLSEEQPGFCRVVEEMERRFPAIPGDWFQRVMFPAFVPNYAVLFRRVGGGF
;
A
#
# COMPACT_ATOMS: atom_id res chain seq x y z
N MET A 1 5.91 3.30 14.91
CA MET A 1 5.71 1.87 15.11
C MET A 1 5.76 1.14 13.78
N PRO A 2 6.35 -0.04 13.76
CA PRO A 2 6.42 -0.79 12.50
C PRO A 2 5.07 -1.37 12.10
N LEU A 3 4.96 -1.69 10.83
CA LEU A 3 3.82 -2.45 10.31
C LEU A 3 3.98 -3.90 10.75
N ASP A 4 2.91 -4.48 11.30
CA ASP A 4 2.91 -5.86 11.77
C ASP A 4 2.09 -6.73 10.84
N LEU A 5 2.70 -7.79 10.32
CA LEU A 5 2.00 -8.76 9.50
C LEU A 5 1.17 -9.71 10.36
N ALA A 6 -0.01 -10.01 9.86
CA ALA A 6 -0.89 -11.05 10.40
C ALA A 6 -1.13 -12.09 9.32
N PRO A 7 -1.66 -13.27 9.68
CA PRO A 7 -1.86 -14.32 8.67
C PRO A 7 -2.71 -13.91 7.47
N ASP A 8 -3.66 -13.01 7.66
CA ASP A 8 -4.58 -12.60 6.60
C ASP A 8 -4.54 -11.10 6.33
N GLY A 9 -3.54 -10.39 6.84
CA GLY A 9 -3.45 -8.96 6.63
C GLY A 9 -2.26 -8.34 7.35
N PHE A 10 -2.44 -7.10 7.77
CA PHE A 10 -1.40 -6.41 8.54
C PHE A 10 -2.05 -5.33 9.42
N HIS A 11 -1.31 -4.91 10.43
CA HIS A 11 -1.72 -3.82 11.31
C HIS A 11 -0.96 -2.56 10.91
N PHE A 12 -1.72 -1.51 10.65
CA PHE A 12 -1.20 -0.20 10.30
C PHE A 12 -1.22 0.67 11.55
N PRO A 13 -0.07 1.12 12.04
CA PRO A 13 -0.03 1.93 13.25
C PRO A 13 -0.62 3.30 12.98
N LYS A 14 -1.47 3.76 13.89
CA LYS A 14 -2.00 5.11 13.85
C LYS A 14 -0.98 6.08 14.42
N ASN A 15 -1.30 7.36 14.34
CA ASN A 15 -0.47 8.40 14.92
C ASN A 15 -0.36 8.21 16.44
N GLN A 16 0.64 8.88 17.01
CA GLN A 16 0.94 8.74 18.42
C GLN A 16 -0.23 9.04 19.33
N SER A 17 -1.14 9.91 18.89
CA SER A 17 -2.32 10.26 19.66
C SER A 17 -3.40 9.19 19.64
N GLU A 18 -3.28 8.20 18.78
CA GLU A 18 -4.27 7.16 18.63
C GLU A 18 -3.84 5.91 19.38
N SER A 19 -4.80 5.29 20.05
CA SER A 19 -4.49 4.17 20.92
C SER A 19 -4.47 2.83 20.19
N GLU A 20 -5.15 2.70 19.06
CA GLU A 20 -5.29 1.41 18.40
C GLU A 20 -4.87 1.46 16.96
N PRO A 21 -4.11 0.44 16.51
CA PRO A 21 -3.77 0.34 15.10
C PRO A 21 -4.98 -0.06 14.26
N ILE A 22 -4.94 0.29 12.99
CA ILE A 22 -5.96 -0.14 12.04
C ILE A 22 -5.56 -1.52 11.54
N GLU A 23 -6.49 -2.47 11.63
CA GLU A 23 -6.28 -3.80 11.05
C GLU A 23 -6.73 -3.78 9.60
N VAL A 24 -5.84 -4.18 8.70
CA VAL A 24 -6.11 -4.30 7.28
C VAL A 24 -6.09 -5.77 6.91
N LYS A 25 -7.21 -6.29 6.41
CA LYS A 25 -7.28 -7.65 5.91
C LYS A 25 -7.23 -7.64 4.40
N TRP A 26 -6.45 -8.53 3.83
CA TRP A 26 -6.27 -8.57 2.39
C TRP A 26 -7.59 -8.74 1.64
N GLU A 27 -8.53 -9.47 2.22
CA GLU A 27 -9.83 -9.69 1.59
C GLU A 27 -10.68 -8.43 1.52
N GLN A 28 -10.38 -7.43 2.36
CA GLN A 28 -11.08 -6.13 2.35
C GLN A 28 -10.54 -5.19 1.28
N VAL A 29 -9.37 -5.46 0.75
CA VAL A 29 -8.71 -4.57 -0.20
C VAL A 29 -9.34 -4.74 -1.56
N ASP A 30 -9.92 -3.67 -2.09
CA ASP A 30 -10.53 -3.71 -3.42
C ASP A 30 -9.76 -2.87 -4.44
N GLU A 31 -8.80 -2.09 -3.99
CA GLU A 31 -7.96 -1.31 -4.90
C GLU A 31 -6.60 -1.06 -4.26
N ILE A 32 -5.55 -1.16 -5.06
CA ILE A 32 -4.19 -0.85 -4.64
C ILE A 32 -3.60 0.11 -5.67
N VAL A 33 -3.07 1.22 -5.17
CA VAL A 33 -2.46 2.23 -6.02
C VAL A 33 -1.06 2.53 -5.51
N THR A 34 -0.23 3.11 -6.36
CA THR A 34 1.10 3.55 -5.98
C THR A 34 1.39 4.91 -6.59
N TRP A 35 2.22 5.68 -5.93
CA TRP A 35 2.69 6.96 -6.43
C TRP A 35 3.99 7.31 -5.73
N LYS A 36 4.59 8.40 -6.19
CA LYS A 36 5.82 8.93 -5.61
C LYS A 36 5.56 10.31 -5.09
N ASP A 37 5.95 10.57 -3.85
CA ASP A 37 5.93 11.91 -3.28
C ASP A 37 7.32 12.52 -3.41
N ASP A 38 7.38 13.74 -3.93
CA ASP A 38 8.62 14.50 -4.01
C ASP A 38 8.82 15.20 -2.67
N LEU A 39 9.75 14.69 -1.88
CA LEU A 39 10.02 15.21 -0.54
C LEU A 39 11.24 16.13 -0.54
N TRP A 40 11.45 16.87 -1.63
CA TRP A 40 12.50 17.87 -1.73
C TRP A 40 13.89 17.25 -1.92
N ALA A 41 14.36 16.44 -0.98
CA ALA A 41 15.69 15.83 -1.05
C ALA A 41 15.68 14.45 -1.71
N TYR A 42 14.52 13.79 -1.73
CA TYR A 42 14.38 12.44 -2.27
C TYR A 42 12.91 12.16 -2.58
N ASP A 43 12.68 11.11 -3.35
CA ASP A 43 11.33 10.64 -3.65
C ASP A 43 10.94 9.56 -2.65
N ASP A 44 9.70 9.61 -2.16
CA ASP A 44 9.15 8.60 -1.27
C ASP A 44 8.08 7.82 -2.02
N ILE A 45 8.31 6.52 -2.20
CA ILE A 45 7.34 5.66 -2.89
C ILE A 45 6.28 5.25 -1.88
N ARG A 46 5.03 5.42 -2.29
CA ARG A 46 3.88 5.15 -1.45
C ARG A 46 2.97 4.11 -2.06
N LEU A 47 2.28 3.39 -1.18
CA LEU A 47 1.21 2.46 -1.55
C LEU A 47 -0.06 2.89 -0.87
N GLY A 48 -1.17 2.86 -1.61
CA GLY A 48 -2.49 3.13 -1.05
C GLY A 48 -3.36 1.90 -1.18
N PHE A 49 -4.01 1.52 -0.09
CA PHE A 49 -4.93 0.39 -0.06
C PHE A 49 -6.33 0.90 0.27
N HIS A 50 -7.28 0.63 -0.58
CA HIS A 50 -8.68 0.99 -0.35
C HIS A 50 -9.41 -0.19 0.27
N LEU A 51 -10.11 0.08 1.37
CA LEU A 51 -10.86 -0.94 2.10
C LEU A 51 -12.33 -0.84 1.74
N ALA A 52 -12.85 -1.90 1.14
CA ALA A 52 -14.21 -1.89 0.57
C ALA A 52 -15.29 -1.68 1.63
N ASP A 53 -15.12 -2.27 2.81
CA ASP A 53 -16.16 -2.25 3.84
C ASP A 53 -16.27 -0.91 4.57
N THR A 54 -15.18 -0.16 4.67
CA THR A 54 -15.17 1.12 5.38
C THR A 54 -15.00 2.32 4.46
N GLY A 55 -14.56 2.10 3.24
CA GLY A 55 -14.25 3.17 2.31
C GLY A 55 -12.97 3.94 2.64
N LEU A 56 -12.18 3.45 3.57
CA LEU A 56 -10.95 4.12 3.97
C LEU A 56 -9.80 3.81 3.01
N TRP A 57 -8.91 4.78 2.86
CA TRP A 57 -7.63 4.61 2.19
C TRP A 57 -6.53 4.55 3.23
N ILE A 58 -5.70 3.52 3.17
CA ILE A 58 -4.53 3.38 4.03
C ILE A 58 -3.29 3.60 3.18
N SER A 59 -2.47 4.56 3.55
CA SER A 59 -1.27 4.92 2.80
C SER A 59 -0.03 4.48 3.55
N LEU A 60 0.86 3.76 2.85
CA LEU A 60 2.15 3.32 3.41
C LEU A 60 3.27 4.05 2.69
N SER A 61 4.32 4.37 3.45
CA SER A 61 5.56 4.92 2.92
C SER A 61 6.62 3.82 2.88
N GLU A 62 7.46 3.84 1.84
CA GLU A 62 8.57 2.88 1.75
C GLU A 62 9.54 3.00 2.91
N GLU A 63 9.53 4.11 3.62
CA GLU A 63 10.41 4.32 4.77
C GLU A 63 9.86 3.71 6.06
N GLN A 64 8.61 3.27 6.08
CA GLN A 64 8.05 2.66 7.27
C GLN A 64 8.68 1.29 7.51
N PRO A 65 9.11 1.01 8.76
CA PRO A 65 9.56 -0.33 9.09
C PRO A 65 8.47 -1.36 8.80
N GLY A 66 8.84 -2.44 8.14
CA GLY A 66 7.88 -3.47 7.75
C GLY A 66 7.30 -3.31 6.36
N PHE A 67 7.59 -2.21 5.68
CA PHE A 67 7.07 -1.96 4.33
C PHE A 67 7.42 -3.11 3.38
N CYS A 68 8.68 -3.55 3.37
CA CYS A 68 9.12 -4.62 2.47
C CYS A 68 8.34 -5.91 2.71
N ARG A 69 8.03 -6.23 3.96
CA ARG A 69 7.26 -7.43 4.28
C ARG A 69 5.84 -7.33 3.77
N VAL A 70 5.23 -6.15 3.91
CA VAL A 70 3.90 -5.93 3.38
C VAL A 70 3.90 -6.07 1.86
N VAL A 71 4.92 -5.52 1.20
CA VAL A 71 5.05 -5.62 -0.26
C VAL A 71 5.18 -7.08 -0.70
N GLU A 72 6.03 -7.85 -0.04
CA GLU A 72 6.18 -9.26 -0.37
C GLU A 72 4.86 -10.02 -0.27
N GLU A 73 4.12 -9.78 0.79
CA GLU A 73 2.84 -10.43 1.00
C GLU A 73 1.81 -9.95 -0.03
N MET A 74 1.82 -8.65 -0.32
CA MET A 74 0.95 -8.08 -1.34
C MET A 74 1.18 -8.74 -2.70
N GLU A 75 2.43 -8.87 -3.10
CA GLU A 75 2.77 -9.46 -4.38
C GLU A 75 2.36 -10.93 -4.44
N ARG A 76 2.48 -11.64 -3.32
CA ARG A 76 2.08 -13.03 -3.24
C ARG A 76 0.58 -13.21 -3.37
N ARG A 77 -0.18 -12.32 -2.77
CA ARG A 77 -1.64 -12.43 -2.73
C ARG A 77 -2.34 -11.85 -3.95
N PHE A 78 -1.68 -10.94 -4.64
CA PHE A 78 -2.23 -10.27 -5.82
C PHE A 78 -1.28 -10.46 -7.00
N PRO A 79 -1.22 -11.67 -7.56
CA PRO A 79 -0.23 -11.97 -8.61
C PRO A 79 -0.47 -11.19 -9.91
N ALA A 80 -1.62 -10.55 -10.06
CA ALA A 80 -1.87 -9.70 -11.22
C ALA A 80 -1.06 -8.40 -11.19
N ILE A 81 -0.51 -8.03 -10.04
CA ILE A 81 0.33 -6.84 -9.94
C ILE A 81 1.63 -7.09 -10.73
N PRO A 82 2.01 -6.17 -11.65
CA PRO A 82 3.26 -6.34 -12.40
C PRO A 82 4.46 -6.44 -11.46
N GLY A 83 5.36 -7.38 -11.75
CA GLY A 83 6.52 -7.61 -10.88
C GLY A 83 7.50 -6.44 -10.86
N ASP A 84 7.44 -5.57 -11.85
CA ASP A 84 8.34 -4.41 -11.96
C ASP A 84 7.66 -3.10 -11.53
N TRP A 85 6.56 -3.17 -10.78
CA TRP A 85 5.79 -1.98 -10.43
C TRP A 85 6.63 -0.94 -9.68
N PHE A 86 7.50 -1.40 -8.80
CA PHE A 86 8.34 -0.50 -7.99
C PHE A 86 9.27 0.31 -8.88
N GLN A 87 9.91 -0.36 -9.83
CA GLN A 87 10.81 0.29 -10.76
C GLN A 87 10.08 1.27 -11.67
N ARG A 88 8.87 0.92 -12.08
CA ARG A 88 8.07 1.80 -12.93
C ARG A 88 7.69 3.10 -12.23
N VAL A 89 7.38 3.02 -10.93
CA VAL A 89 7.02 4.21 -10.18
C VAL A 89 8.26 5.01 -9.78
N MET A 90 9.41 4.35 -9.65
CA MET A 90 10.65 4.98 -9.27
C MET A 90 11.20 5.91 -10.36
N PHE A 91 10.99 5.58 -11.62
CA PHE A 91 11.55 6.32 -12.74
C PHE A 91 10.46 6.89 -13.64
N PRO A 92 10.67 8.10 -14.18
CA PRO A 92 11.78 9.01 -13.92
C PRO A 92 11.70 9.64 -12.52
N ALA A 93 12.84 10.13 -12.06
CA ALA A 93 12.92 10.79 -10.76
C ALA A 93 12.07 12.05 -10.71
N PHE A 94 11.56 12.36 -9.52
CA PHE A 94 10.82 13.60 -9.23
C PHE A 94 9.53 13.77 -10.04
N VAL A 95 8.94 12.65 -10.48
CA VAL A 95 7.66 12.62 -11.17
C VAL A 95 6.74 11.69 -10.37
N PRO A 96 5.47 12.07 -10.09
CA PRO A 96 4.60 11.27 -9.23
C PRO A 96 4.31 9.85 -9.70
N ASN A 97 4.21 9.63 -10.99
CA ASN A 97 4.02 8.31 -11.60
C ASN A 97 2.90 7.49 -10.94
N TYR A 98 1.75 8.11 -10.72
CA TYR A 98 0.60 7.44 -10.13
C TYR A 98 0.16 6.27 -11.02
N ALA A 99 -0.09 5.12 -10.39
CA ALA A 99 -0.54 3.93 -11.10
C ALA A 99 -1.46 3.09 -10.23
N VAL A 100 -2.46 2.49 -10.86
CA VAL A 100 -3.32 1.51 -10.21
C VAL A 100 -2.68 0.14 -10.40
N LEU A 101 -2.35 -0.52 -9.30
CA LEU A 101 -1.72 -1.84 -9.33
C LEU A 101 -2.75 -2.96 -9.33
N PHE A 102 -3.87 -2.75 -8.66
CA PHE A 102 -4.89 -3.76 -8.51
C PHE A 102 -6.23 -3.07 -8.31
N ARG A 103 -7.26 -3.62 -8.94
CA ARG A 103 -8.63 -3.18 -8.72
C ARG A 103 -9.53 -4.40 -8.84
N ARG A 104 -10.31 -4.65 -7.79
CA ARG A 104 -11.23 -5.77 -7.80
C ARG A 104 -12.40 -5.43 -8.73
N VAL A 105 -12.66 -6.31 -9.68
CA VAL A 105 -13.62 -6.06 -10.73
C VAL A 105 -14.89 -6.84 -10.47
N GLY A 106 -16.02 -6.17 -10.61
CA GLY A 106 -17.29 -6.79 -10.81
C GLY A 106 -17.88 -7.58 -9.67
N GLY A 107 -17.26 -7.60 -8.53
CA GLY A 107 -17.70 -8.46 -7.45
C GLY A 107 -19.10 -8.18 -6.94
N GLY A 108 -19.63 -7.03 -7.14
CA GLY A 108 -20.93 -6.64 -6.60
C GLY A 108 -21.95 -6.28 -7.65
N PHE A 109 -21.64 -6.46 -8.88
CA PHE A 109 -22.56 -6.09 -9.93
C PHE A 109 -22.55 -7.00 -11.06
#